data_ff26a1b0b31a35f3231707fea760151b
#
_entry.id   ff26a1b0b31a35f3231707fea760151b
#
_cell.length_a   1.000
_cell.length_b   1.000
_cell.length_c   1.000
_cell.angle_alpha   90.00
_cell.angle_beta   90.00
_cell.angle_gamma   90.00
#
_symmetry.space_group_name_H-M   'P 1'
#
loop_
_entity.id
_entity.type
_entity.pdbx_description
1 polymer ?
#
loop_
_entity_poly.entity_id
_entity_poly.type
_entity_poly.pdbx_seq_one_letter_code
_entity_poly.pdbx_strand_id
1 'polypeptide(L)'
;MGRPLICMTLTCDTLAENVELVKKYEKEIDLVELRVDFLNEDEQLFVRKFPSMINLPCILTIRRDVDGGLFSGGEFSRTSLFARALAFANQDTAKNFAYVDFEDDFNIPSIQDAALAFGTRIIRSHHNMSEPVYDIVEKCNSMRKTGFEIPKIAFMPKQLSDVTRLFQEGKKVQGDHILCAMGPEGMPSRILSTFSNSYLTYISPKETMQNVKEVRQLTPYEVNELYRFKSISENTKLFGLLGWPLVKTDSPVIHNFGYRKFGMDACYFPIRTPIVSDALHFADYLNITGMSVTIPHKESVLYYLHEQSPEVVNIGACNTIVKRNNKWIGYNTDAYGFKRSLEEFIGDFKIKRKKVSAEVICRDFFASFEQGVHHRQ
;
A
#
# COMPACT_ATOMS: atom_id res chain seq x y z
N MET A 1 -3.54 4.85 20.09
CA MET A 1 -2.28 4.37 19.46
C MET A 1 -1.64 5.55 18.73
N GLY A 2 -0.30 5.59 18.62
CA GLY A 2 0.38 6.55 17.75
C GLY A 2 0.08 6.26 16.27
N ARG A 3 0.47 7.18 15.37
CA ARG A 3 0.41 6.90 13.92
C ARG A 3 1.29 5.70 13.56
N PRO A 4 0.95 4.92 12.54
CA PRO A 4 1.83 3.89 12.01
C PRO A 4 3.18 4.47 11.54
N LEU A 5 4.26 3.72 11.77
CA LEU A 5 5.61 4.11 11.36
C LEU A 5 5.82 3.84 9.87
N ILE A 6 6.70 4.62 9.24
CA ILE A 6 7.13 4.40 7.85
C ILE A 6 8.45 3.63 7.87
N CYS A 7 8.42 2.36 7.43
CA CYS A 7 9.57 1.48 7.35
C CYS A 7 10.06 1.37 5.91
N MET A 8 11.30 1.79 5.63
CA MET A 8 11.88 1.65 4.30
C MET A 8 12.65 0.33 4.17
N THR A 9 12.24 -0.51 3.21
CA THR A 9 12.89 -1.77 2.89
C THR A 9 14.16 -1.54 2.07
N LEU A 10 15.29 -2.03 2.55
CA LEU A 10 16.62 -1.90 1.94
C LEU A 10 17.01 -3.21 1.26
N THR A 11 17.22 -3.17 -0.05
CA THR A 11 17.47 -4.34 -0.91
C THR A 11 18.63 -4.13 -1.87
N CYS A 12 19.63 -3.31 -1.51
CA CYS A 12 20.87 -3.22 -2.28
C CYS A 12 21.82 -4.37 -1.97
N ASP A 13 22.76 -4.64 -2.86
CA ASP A 13 23.71 -5.74 -2.79
C ASP A 13 24.80 -5.54 -1.72
N THR A 14 25.05 -4.29 -1.30
CA THR A 14 26.09 -3.94 -0.32
C THR A 14 25.52 -3.11 0.84
N LEU A 15 26.18 -3.21 2.01
CA LEU A 15 25.84 -2.40 3.17
C LEU A 15 26.07 -0.90 2.90
N ALA A 16 27.10 -0.55 2.15
CA ALA A 16 27.42 0.83 1.82
C ALA A 16 26.33 1.49 0.98
N GLU A 17 25.82 0.82 -0.06
CA GLU A 17 24.70 1.34 -0.87
C GLU A 17 23.42 1.51 -0.04
N ASN A 18 23.13 0.56 0.85
CA ASN A 18 21.99 0.68 1.77
C ASN A 18 22.15 1.87 2.72
N VAL A 19 23.36 2.17 3.22
CA VAL A 19 23.65 3.36 4.04
C VAL A 19 23.40 4.65 3.25
N GLU A 20 23.79 4.72 1.99
CA GLU A 20 23.55 5.89 1.14
C GLU A 20 22.04 6.12 0.91
N LEU A 21 21.27 5.06 0.71
CA LEU A 21 19.81 5.18 0.65
C LEU A 21 19.20 5.70 1.95
N VAL A 22 19.68 5.20 3.10
CA VAL A 22 19.22 5.70 4.41
C VAL A 22 19.51 7.19 4.54
N LYS A 23 20.74 7.64 4.26
CA LYS A 23 21.11 9.07 4.31
C LYS A 23 20.22 9.93 3.43
N LYS A 24 19.87 9.43 2.24
CA LYS A 24 19.02 10.14 1.29
C LYS A 24 17.60 10.36 1.82
N TYR A 25 17.03 9.37 2.52
CA TYR A 25 15.62 9.35 2.90
C TYR A 25 15.37 9.47 4.41
N GLU A 26 16.40 9.61 5.27
CA GLU A 26 16.27 9.57 6.74
C GLU A 26 15.24 10.54 7.33
N LYS A 27 15.01 11.69 6.68
CA LYS A 27 14.03 12.69 7.13
C LYS A 27 12.57 12.33 6.77
N GLU A 28 12.40 11.39 5.87
CA GLU A 28 11.10 11.00 5.32
C GLU A 28 10.53 9.74 5.96
N ILE A 29 11.38 8.96 6.65
CA ILE A 29 11.06 7.64 7.19
C ILE A 29 11.28 7.60 8.71
N ASP A 30 10.76 6.58 9.37
CA ASP A 30 10.88 6.43 10.82
C ASP A 30 11.85 5.29 11.21
N LEU A 31 11.99 4.27 10.35
CA LEU A 31 12.91 3.14 10.53
C LEU A 31 13.21 2.48 9.19
N VAL A 32 14.15 1.53 9.19
CA VAL A 32 14.51 0.76 8.01
C VAL A 32 14.43 -0.74 8.27
N GLU A 33 14.21 -1.54 7.22
CA GLU A 33 14.33 -3.00 7.22
C GLU A 33 15.51 -3.39 6.33
N LEU A 34 16.57 -3.96 6.93
CA LEU A 34 17.69 -4.51 6.16
C LEU A 34 17.35 -5.93 5.70
N ARG A 35 17.21 -6.12 4.41
CA ARG A 35 16.98 -7.41 3.77
C ARG A 35 18.32 -8.09 3.46
N VAL A 36 18.80 -8.87 4.41
CA VAL A 36 20.10 -9.57 4.33
C VAL A 36 20.14 -10.59 3.18
N ASP A 37 19.00 -11.10 2.81
CA ASP A 37 18.83 -12.04 1.70
C ASP A 37 19.12 -11.42 0.32
N PHE A 38 19.22 -10.10 0.20
CA PHE A 38 19.65 -9.39 -1.00
C PHE A 38 21.15 -9.07 -1.02
N LEU A 39 21.81 -9.10 0.14
CA LEU A 39 23.24 -8.76 0.22
C LEU A 39 24.11 -9.84 -0.41
N ASN A 40 25.21 -9.41 -1.04
CA ASN A 40 26.29 -10.29 -1.44
C ASN A 40 26.79 -11.11 -0.24
N GLU A 41 27.25 -12.35 -0.47
CA GLU A 41 27.68 -13.27 0.59
C GLU A 41 28.75 -12.68 1.51
N ASP A 42 29.73 -11.97 0.93
CA ASP A 42 30.78 -11.30 1.69
C ASP A 42 30.25 -10.22 2.63
N GLU A 43 29.22 -9.48 2.21
CA GLU A 43 28.59 -8.44 2.98
C GLU A 43 27.76 -8.98 4.16
N GLN A 44 27.18 -10.18 4.01
CA GLN A 44 26.40 -10.84 5.05
C GLN A 44 27.22 -11.10 6.34
N LEU A 45 28.53 -11.22 6.22
CA LEU A 45 29.42 -11.41 7.37
C LEU A 45 29.53 -10.15 8.26
N PHE A 46 29.24 -8.98 7.70
CA PHE A 46 29.38 -7.68 8.37
C PHE A 46 28.04 -7.07 8.83
N VAL A 47 26.92 -7.76 8.62
CA VAL A 47 25.55 -7.28 8.92
C VAL A 47 25.41 -6.70 10.33
N ARG A 48 26.09 -7.28 11.31
CA ARG A 48 26.09 -6.78 12.71
C ARG A 48 26.49 -5.32 12.84
N LYS A 49 27.34 -4.81 11.94
CA LYS A 49 27.83 -3.42 11.99
C LYS A 49 26.79 -2.41 11.48
N PHE A 50 25.81 -2.85 10.70
CA PHE A 50 24.91 -1.98 9.98
C PHE A 50 24.14 -0.98 10.88
N PRO A 51 23.57 -1.38 12.04
CA PRO A 51 22.88 -0.40 12.91
C PRO A 51 23.78 0.74 13.39
N SER A 52 25.10 0.50 13.54
CA SER A 52 26.04 1.55 13.93
C SER A 52 26.46 2.48 12.80
N MET A 53 26.08 2.17 11.55
CA MET A 53 26.38 2.98 10.36
C MET A 53 25.27 3.96 10.00
N ILE A 54 24.11 3.86 10.66
CA ILE A 54 22.92 4.66 10.40
C ILE A 54 22.38 5.28 11.70
N ASN A 55 21.52 6.31 11.58
CA ASN A 55 20.91 7.00 12.72
C ASN A 55 19.46 6.57 12.98
N LEU A 56 18.91 5.61 12.24
CA LEU A 56 17.54 5.16 12.35
C LEU A 56 17.46 3.75 12.95
N PRO A 57 16.36 3.42 13.67
CA PRO A 57 16.10 2.06 14.08
C PRO A 57 16.07 1.10 12.88
N CYS A 58 16.62 -0.09 13.03
CA CYS A 58 16.73 -1.06 11.97
C CYS A 58 16.08 -2.40 12.33
N ILE A 59 15.35 -2.98 11.39
CA ILE A 59 14.84 -4.34 11.44
C ILE A 59 15.84 -5.25 10.71
N LEU A 60 16.26 -6.33 11.37
CA LEU A 60 17.02 -7.41 10.75
C LEU A 60 16.05 -8.41 10.13
N THR A 61 16.15 -8.62 8.81
CA THR A 61 15.33 -9.60 8.09
C THR A 61 16.20 -10.48 7.18
N ILE A 62 16.09 -11.80 7.31
CA ILE A 62 16.71 -12.81 6.44
C ILE A 62 15.57 -13.67 5.88
N ARG A 63 14.94 -13.22 4.79
CA ARG A 63 13.71 -13.82 4.26
C ARG A 63 14.00 -15.01 3.36
N ARG A 64 13.35 -16.16 3.65
CA ARG A 64 13.41 -17.38 2.81
C ARG A 64 12.74 -17.16 1.46
N ASP A 65 13.15 -17.91 0.48
CA ASP A 65 12.52 -17.94 -0.85
C ASP A 65 11.04 -18.34 -0.80
N VAL A 66 10.69 -19.33 0.03
CA VAL A 66 9.29 -19.77 0.25
C VAL A 66 8.38 -18.69 0.84
N ASP A 67 8.95 -17.68 1.48
CA ASP A 67 8.23 -16.53 2.07
C ASP A 67 8.40 -15.25 1.20
N GLY A 68 8.78 -15.41 -0.05
CA GLY A 68 8.96 -14.29 -0.99
C GLY A 68 10.28 -13.52 -0.84
N GLY A 69 11.30 -14.17 -0.31
CA GLY A 69 12.68 -13.66 -0.23
C GLY A 69 13.61 -14.29 -1.24
N LEU A 70 14.92 -14.13 -1.01
CA LEU A 70 15.98 -14.71 -1.85
C LEU A 70 16.90 -15.68 -1.10
N PHE A 71 16.70 -15.86 0.22
CA PHE A 71 17.56 -16.73 1.00
C PHE A 71 17.24 -18.21 0.74
N SER A 72 18.18 -18.92 0.11
CA SER A 72 18.08 -20.34 -0.26
C SER A 72 19.10 -21.24 0.46
N GLY A 73 19.91 -20.68 1.37
CA GLY A 73 21.03 -21.37 2.04
C GLY A 73 20.64 -22.40 3.12
N GLY A 74 19.33 -22.63 3.34
CA GLY A 74 18.80 -23.54 4.34
C GLY A 74 18.81 -22.97 5.78
N GLU A 75 18.01 -23.59 6.67
CA GLU A 75 17.77 -23.09 8.03
C GLU A 75 19.03 -23.05 8.92
N PHE A 76 19.97 -23.97 8.75
CA PHE A 76 21.21 -23.96 9.50
C PHE A 76 22.06 -22.72 9.20
N SER A 77 22.27 -22.42 7.93
CA SER A 77 23.01 -21.22 7.50
C SER A 77 22.30 -19.94 7.94
N ARG A 78 20.98 -19.89 7.77
CA ARG A 78 20.14 -18.75 8.19
C ARG A 78 20.22 -18.51 9.70
N THR A 79 20.11 -19.56 10.50
CA THR A 79 20.27 -19.50 11.96
C THR A 79 21.66 -18.98 12.34
N SER A 80 22.71 -19.42 11.64
CA SER A 80 24.07 -18.95 11.88
C SER A 80 24.22 -17.46 11.55
N LEU A 81 23.57 -16.96 10.52
CA LEU A 81 23.55 -15.53 10.19
C LEU A 81 22.80 -14.71 11.27
N PHE A 82 21.64 -15.18 11.73
CA PHE A 82 20.94 -14.54 12.86
C PHE A 82 21.80 -14.50 14.11
N ALA A 83 22.45 -15.63 14.46
CA ALA A 83 23.35 -15.69 15.60
C ALA A 83 24.49 -14.67 15.49
N ARG A 84 25.13 -14.56 14.32
CA ARG A 84 26.20 -13.58 14.06
C ARG A 84 25.71 -12.13 14.15
N ALA A 85 24.53 -11.84 13.64
CA ALA A 85 23.98 -10.50 13.62
C ALA A 85 23.53 -10.03 15.02
N LEU A 86 23.02 -10.95 15.86
CA LEU A 86 22.45 -10.66 17.19
C LEU A 86 23.41 -10.93 18.33
N ALA A 87 24.36 -11.88 18.18
CA ALA A 87 25.37 -12.15 19.20
C ALA A 87 26.40 -11.02 19.27
N PHE A 88 27.01 -10.86 20.44
CA PHE A 88 28.00 -9.80 20.69
C PHE A 88 27.45 -8.40 20.43
N ALA A 89 26.20 -8.19 20.71
CA ALA A 89 25.54 -6.89 20.61
C ALA A 89 26.29 -5.84 21.45
N ASN A 90 26.20 -4.60 21.01
CA ASN A 90 26.79 -3.47 21.72
C ASN A 90 26.02 -3.23 23.03
N GLN A 91 26.73 -2.83 24.09
CA GLN A 91 26.09 -2.39 25.34
C GLN A 91 25.20 -1.15 25.13
N ASP A 92 25.58 -0.28 24.19
CA ASP A 92 24.71 0.78 23.69
C ASP A 92 23.65 0.19 22.73
N THR A 93 22.45 0.02 23.24
CA THR A 93 21.34 -0.61 22.51
C THR A 93 20.97 0.13 21.23
N ALA A 94 21.27 1.43 21.12
CA ALA A 94 21.05 2.21 19.89
C ALA A 94 21.92 1.75 18.71
N LYS A 95 22.99 0.99 18.98
CA LYS A 95 23.89 0.40 17.97
C LYS A 95 23.55 -1.04 17.60
N ASN A 96 22.46 -1.57 18.14
CA ASN A 96 21.94 -2.90 17.84
C ASN A 96 20.74 -2.78 16.89
N PHE A 97 20.32 -3.91 16.31
CA PHE A 97 19.04 -3.97 15.61
C PHE A 97 17.92 -3.69 16.61
N ALA A 98 17.05 -2.74 16.29
CA ALA A 98 15.89 -2.43 17.12
C ALA A 98 14.83 -3.54 17.04
N TYR A 99 14.78 -4.23 15.90
CA TYR A 99 13.87 -5.33 15.64
C TYR A 99 14.57 -6.46 14.89
N VAL A 100 14.06 -7.68 15.05
CA VAL A 100 14.37 -8.82 14.20
C VAL A 100 13.07 -9.46 13.71
N ASP A 101 13.02 -9.81 12.44
CA ASP A 101 11.88 -10.48 11.81
C ASP A 101 12.16 -11.99 11.74
N PHE A 102 11.43 -12.78 12.55
CA PHE A 102 11.42 -14.23 12.51
C PHE A 102 10.07 -14.70 11.97
N GLU A 103 10.09 -15.65 11.04
CA GLU A 103 8.86 -16.30 10.61
C GLU A 103 8.18 -17.05 11.78
N ASP A 104 6.88 -17.26 11.66
CA ASP A 104 6.07 -17.87 12.72
C ASP A 104 6.47 -19.32 13.07
N ASP A 105 7.11 -20.03 12.13
CA ASP A 105 7.68 -21.38 12.31
C ASP A 105 9.14 -21.37 12.81
N PHE A 106 9.85 -20.23 12.80
CA PHE A 106 11.19 -20.13 13.37
C PHE A 106 11.14 -20.27 14.89
N ASN A 107 11.71 -21.37 15.40
CA ASN A 107 11.65 -21.69 16.81
C ASN A 107 13.02 -22.13 17.36
N ILE A 108 13.91 -21.15 17.56
CA ILE A 108 15.24 -21.37 18.16
C ILE A 108 15.34 -20.46 19.41
N PRO A 109 15.00 -21.01 20.60
CA PRO A 109 14.89 -20.21 21.82
C PRO A 109 16.17 -19.40 22.13
N SER A 110 17.35 -19.98 21.97
CA SER A 110 18.63 -19.30 22.27
C SER A 110 18.86 -18.04 21.43
N ILE A 111 18.37 -18.02 20.17
CA ILE A 111 18.46 -16.84 19.30
C ILE A 111 17.43 -15.78 19.73
N GLN A 112 16.24 -16.21 20.11
CA GLN A 112 15.18 -15.32 20.60
C GLN A 112 15.59 -14.67 21.91
N ASP A 113 16.12 -15.45 22.86
CA ASP A 113 16.61 -14.97 24.14
C ASP A 113 17.77 -13.98 23.95
N ALA A 114 18.70 -14.26 23.03
CA ALA A 114 19.78 -13.34 22.68
C ALA A 114 19.25 -12.00 22.15
N ALA A 115 18.25 -12.02 21.26
CA ALA A 115 17.62 -10.79 20.75
C ALA A 115 17.04 -9.96 21.90
N LEU A 116 16.21 -10.58 22.75
CA LEU A 116 15.54 -9.89 23.86
C LEU A 116 16.54 -9.37 24.90
N ALA A 117 17.61 -10.14 25.23
CA ALA A 117 18.61 -9.74 26.20
C ALA A 117 19.33 -8.45 25.84
N PHE A 118 19.43 -8.11 24.55
CA PHE A 118 20.08 -6.91 24.04
C PHE A 118 19.09 -5.83 23.56
N GLY A 119 17.81 -5.96 23.94
CA GLY A 119 16.78 -4.96 23.68
C GLY A 119 16.20 -4.99 22.27
N THR A 120 16.50 -6.02 21.46
CA THR A 120 15.92 -6.22 20.13
C THR A 120 14.51 -6.79 20.27
N ARG A 121 13.50 -6.09 19.75
CA ARG A 121 12.11 -6.55 19.71
C ARG A 121 11.91 -7.58 18.59
N ILE A 122 11.08 -8.58 18.83
CA ILE A 122 10.79 -9.63 17.84
C ILE A 122 9.53 -9.29 17.07
N ILE A 123 9.66 -9.21 15.74
CA ILE A 123 8.53 -9.26 14.82
C ILE A 123 8.36 -10.74 14.44
N ARG A 124 7.16 -11.28 14.70
CA ARG A 124 6.83 -12.65 14.32
C ARG A 124 5.99 -12.61 13.06
N SER A 125 6.51 -13.12 11.95
CA SER A 125 5.91 -12.88 10.64
C SER A 125 5.35 -14.14 9.99
N HIS A 126 4.23 -13.95 9.30
CA HIS A 126 3.60 -14.94 8.43
C HIS A 126 3.36 -14.31 7.05
N HIS A 127 3.89 -14.95 5.99
CA HIS A 127 3.73 -14.52 4.62
C HIS A 127 2.96 -15.58 3.83
N ASN A 128 1.94 -15.16 3.09
CA ASN A 128 1.28 -16.01 2.12
C ASN A 128 1.29 -15.31 0.76
N MET A 129 2.14 -15.80 -0.15
CA MET A 129 2.37 -15.18 -1.46
C MET A 129 1.26 -15.50 -2.49
N SER A 130 0.32 -16.38 -2.16
CA SER A 130 -0.69 -16.87 -3.11
C SER A 130 -2.12 -16.73 -2.62
N GLU A 131 -2.36 -16.78 -1.30
CA GLU A 131 -3.68 -16.87 -0.72
C GLU A 131 -3.90 -15.83 0.38
N PRO A 132 -5.15 -15.36 0.60
CA PRO A 132 -5.47 -14.52 1.74
C PRO A 132 -5.39 -15.31 3.06
N VAL A 133 -5.16 -14.58 4.16
CA VAL A 133 -5.28 -15.12 5.53
C VAL A 133 -6.66 -14.75 6.07
N TYR A 134 -7.43 -15.74 6.49
CA TYR A 134 -8.82 -15.53 6.89
C TYR A 134 -8.99 -15.21 8.39
N ASP A 135 -8.26 -15.90 9.26
CA ASP A 135 -8.39 -15.78 10.72
C ASP A 135 -7.25 -14.91 11.29
N ILE A 136 -7.24 -13.62 10.89
CA ILE A 136 -6.15 -12.69 11.19
C ILE A 136 -5.97 -12.51 12.71
N VAL A 137 -7.08 -12.36 13.46
CA VAL A 137 -7.02 -12.18 14.93
C VAL A 137 -6.43 -13.40 15.61
N GLU A 138 -6.91 -14.60 15.27
CA GLU A 138 -6.42 -15.85 15.84
C GLU A 138 -4.95 -16.08 15.47
N LYS A 139 -4.59 -15.85 14.20
CA LYS A 139 -3.21 -15.97 13.74
C LYS A 139 -2.28 -15.00 14.47
N CYS A 140 -2.66 -13.74 14.64
CA CYS A 140 -1.88 -12.77 15.43
C CYS A 140 -1.70 -13.24 16.87
N ASN A 141 -2.74 -13.76 17.51
CA ASN A 141 -2.66 -14.25 18.87
C ASN A 141 -1.73 -15.48 19.00
N SER A 142 -1.80 -16.41 18.04
CA SER A 142 -0.93 -17.61 18.03
C SER A 142 0.55 -17.28 17.81
N MET A 143 0.86 -16.17 17.16
CA MET A 143 2.22 -15.69 16.93
C MET A 143 2.85 -15.00 18.16
N ARG A 144 2.06 -14.64 19.19
CA ARG A 144 2.55 -14.05 20.44
C ARG A 144 2.96 -15.13 21.43
N LYS A 145 4.01 -15.90 21.10
CA LYS A 145 4.45 -17.07 21.90
C LYS A 145 4.96 -16.71 23.27
N THR A 146 5.65 -15.59 23.41
CA THR A 146 6.18 -15.09 24.70
C THR A 146 5.41 -13.88 25.22
N GLY A 147 4.47 -13.33 24.44
CA GLY A 147 3.72 -12.12 24.74
C GLY A 147 4.42 -10.81 24.36
N PHE A 148 5.68 -10.86 23.93
CA PHE A 148 6.47 -9.68 23.56
C PHE A 148 6.60 -9.47 22.05
N GLU A 149 6.17 -10.42 21.25
CA GLU A 149 6.26 -10.36 19.79
C GLU A 149 5.24 -9.38 19.21
N ILE A 150 5.65 -8.76 18.10
CA ILE A 150 4.78 -8.00 17.21
C ILE A 150 4.38 -8.92 16.05
N PRO A 151 3.14 -9.44 16.01
CA PRO A 151 2.69 -10.26 14.90
C PRO A 151 2.70 -9.46 13.61
N LYS A 152 3.18 -10.06 12.53
CA LYS A 152 3.16 -9.50 11.17
C LYS A 152 2.49 -10.50 10.22
N ILE A 153 1.42 -10.08 9.57
CA ILE A 153 0.76 -10.86 8.54
C ILE A 153 0.82 -10.09 7.22
N ALA A 154 1.41 -10.73 6.19
CA ALA A 154 1.43 -10.23 4.84
C ALA A 154 0.88 -11.30 3.90
N PHE A 155 -0.14 -10.98 3.09
CA PHE A 155 -0.76 -11.93 2.20
C PHE A 155 -1.13 -11.32 0.85
N MET A 156 -1.25 -12.17 -0.17
CA MET A 156 -1.75 -11.77 -1.49
C MET A 156 -3.28 -11.87 -1.49
N PRO A 157 -4.02 -10.75 -1.60
CA PRO A 157 -5.47 -10.78 -1.69
C PRO A 157 -5.90 -11.31 -3.07
N LYS A 158 -6.99 -12.06 -3.14
CA LYS A 158 -7.62 -12.50 -4.39
C LYS A 158 -8.72 -11.54 -4.83
N GLN A 159 -9.32 -10.84 -3.89
CA GLN A 159 -10.40 -9.91 -4.12
C GLN A 159 -10.39 -8.78 -3.08
N LEU A 160 -11.10 -7.70 -3.36
CA LEU A 160 -11.13 -6.54 -2.48
C LEU A 160 -11.76 -6.84 -1.11
N SER A 161 -12.65 -7.82 -1.03
CA SER A 161 -13.24 -8.26 0.25
C SER A 161 -12.19 -8.86 1.21
N ASP A 162 -11.08 -9.41 0.71
CA ASP A 162 -9.96 -9.84 1.57
C ASP A 162 -9.25 -8.66 2.21
N VAL A 163 -9.13 -7.55 1.47
CA VAL A 163 -8.59 -6.28 2.00
C VAL A 163 -9.57 -5.67 3.00
N THR A 164 -10.88 -5.73 2.73
CA THR A 164 -11.90 -5.27 3.68
C THR A 164 -11.80 -6.02 5.00
N ARG A 165 -11.65 -7.36 4.95
CA ARG A 165 -11.46 -8.22 6.12
C ARG A 165 -10.21 -7.84 6.91
N LEU A 166 -9.09 -7.53 6.23
CA LEU A 166 -7.87 -7.08 6.90
C LEU A 166 -8.14 -5.86 7.79
N PHE A 167 -8.91 -4.88 7.30
CA PHE A 167 -9.27 -3.72 8.11
C PHE A 167 -10.23 -4.08 9.24
N GLN A 168 -11.23 -4.93 8.97
CA GLN A 168 -12.21 -5.38 9.97
C GLN A 168 -11.56 -6.12 11.13
N GLU A 169 -10.64 -7.02 10.82
CA GLU A 169 -9.96 -7.85 11.81
C GLU A 169 -8.80 -7.10 12.48
N GLY A 170 -8.08 -6.27 11.75
CA GLY A 170 -7.00 -5.45 12.31
C GLY A 170 -7.45 -4.60 13.49
N LYS A 171 -8.65 -4.02 13.42
CA LYS A 171 -9.23 -3.26 14.55
C LYS A 171 -9.51 -4.11 15.79
N LYS A 172 -9.62 -5.42 15.66
CA LYS A 172 -9.89 -6.35 16.77
C LYS A 172 -8.61 -6.90 17.40
N VAL A 173 -7.49 -6.86 16.66
CA VAL A 173 -6.19 -7.34 17.19
C VAL A 173 -5.73 -6.42 18.31
N GLN A 174 -5.42 -7.00 19.47
CA GLN A 174 -4.92 -6.25 20.62
C GLN A 174 -3.39 -6.06 20.55
N GLY A 175 -2.91 -4.90 20.99
CA GLY A 175 -1.49 -4.56 21.02
C GLY A 175 -0.87 -4.31 19.62
N ASP A 176 0.44 -4.09 19.59
CA ASP A 176 1.19 -3.82 18.37
C ASP A 176 1.10 -5.01 17.41
N HIS A 177 0.78 -4.74 16.14
CA HIS A 177 0.72 -5.73 15.06
C HIS A 177 0.96 -5.06 13.71
N ILE A 178 1.35 -5.83 12.70
CA ILE A 178 1.63 -5.37 11.34
C ILE A 178 0.75 -6.17 10.39
N LEU A 179 -0.10 -5.47 9.62
CA LEU A 179 -0.99 -6.09 8.64
C LEU A 179 -0.77 -5.45 7.27
N CYS A 180 -0.60 -6.29 6.25
CA CYS A 180 -0.32 -5.86 4.91
C CYS A 180 -0.96 -6.80 3.88
N ALA A 181 -1.85 -6.29 3.05
CA ALA A 181 -2.20 -6.94 1.80
C ALA A 181 -1.19 -6.52 0.72
N MET A 182 -0.67 -7.51 -0.02
CA MET A 182 0.35 -7.32 -1.05
C MET A 182 -0.27 -7.03 -2.42
N GLY A 183 0.56 -6.68 -3.39
CA GLY A 183 0.13 -6.41 -4.76
C GLY A 183 -0.63 -5.11 -4.94
N PRO A 184 -1.04 -4.81 -6.19
CA PRO A 184 -1.78 -3.59 -6.52
C PRO A 184 -3.15 -3.49 -5.84
N GLU A 185 -3.84 -4.61 -5.66
CA GLU A 185 -5.16 -4.71 -5.01
C GLU A 185 -5.06 -4.43 -3.51
N GLY A 186 -3.93 -4.81 -2.90
CA GLY A 186 -3.63 -4.59 -1.48
C GLY A 186 -3.22 -3.16 -1.12
N MET A 187 -3.03 -2.28 -2.10
CA MET A 187 -2.54 -0.91 -1.92
C MET A 187 -3.30 -0.12 -0.85
N PRO A 188 -4.64 -0.20 -0.73
CA PRO A 188 -5.35 0.51 0.33
C PRO A 188 -4.85 0.18 1.73
N SER A 189 -4.45 -1.07 2.02
CA SER A 189 -3.94 -1.47 3.34
C SER A 189 -2.63 -0.77 3.73
N ARG A 190 -1.82 -0.40 2.73
CA ARG A 190 -0.55 0.33 2.93
C ARG A 190 -0.77 1.82 3.13
N ILE A 191 -1.68 2.41 2.34
CA ILE A 191 -2.01 3.84 2.42
C ILE A 191 -2.78 4.14 3.72
N LEU A 192 -3.70 3.27 4.07
CA LEU A 192 -4.65 3.44 5.17
C LEU A 192 -4.32 2.56 6.38
N SER A 193 -3.05 2.25 6.63
CA SER A 193 -2.64 1.36 7.73
C SER A 193 -3.10 1.85 9.12
N THR A 194 -3.37 3.14 9.29
CA THR A 194 -4.03 3.72 10.48
C THR A 194 -5.40 3.06 10.74
N PHE A 195 -6.16 2.74 9.69
CA PHE A 195 -7.50 2.17 9.81
C PHE A 195 -7.52 0.69 10.19
N SER A 196 -6.38 0.00 10.11
CA SER A 196 -6.19 -1.37 10.61
C SER A 196 -5.39 -1.42 11.92
N ASN A 197 -5.06 -0.27 12.52
CA ASN A 197 -4.17 -0.15 13.68
C ASN A 197 -2.79 -0.80 13.47
N SER A 198 -2.33 -0.88 12.21
CA SER A 198 -1.02 -1.46 11.91
C SER A 198 0.10 -0.63 12.53
N TYR A 199 1.08 -1.29 13.14
CA TYR A 199 2.23 -0.64 13.80
C TYR A 199 3.10 0.14 12.83
N LEU A 200 3.24 -0.36 11.60
CA LEU A 200 4.00 0.29 10.54
C LEU A 200 3.46 -0.04 9.14
N THR A 201 3.90 0.72 8.13
CA THR A 201 3.76 0.42 6.70
C THR A 201 5.13 0.30 6.06
N TYR A 202 5.29 -0.63 5.09
CA TYR A 202 6.53 -0.81 4.33
C TYR A 202 6.52 -0.01 3.04
N ILE A 203 7.65 0.65 2.78
CA ILE A 203 7.91 1.38 1.55
C ILE A 203 9.23 0.94 0.92
N SER A 204 9.42 1.19 -0.36
CA SER A 204 10.66 0.91 -1.07
C SER A 204 11.16 2.15 -1.81
N PRO A 205 12.46 2.46 -1.76
CA PRO A 205 13.01 3.53 -2.56
C PRO A 205 12.87 3.21 -4.06
N LYS A 206 12.75 4.24 -4.87
CA LYS A 206 12.55 4.10 -6.32
C LYS A 206 13.69 3.27 -6.97
N GLU A 207 14.89 3.43 -6.47
CA GLU A 207 16.12 2.79 -6.94
C GLU A 207 16.07 1.27 -6.90
N THR A 208 15.40 0.72 -5.88
CA THR A 208 15.31 -0.73 -5.66
C THR A 208 13.88 -1.28 -5.74
N MET A 209 12.93 -0.47 -6.22
CA MET A 209 11.51 -0.85 -6.32
C MET A 209 11.28 -2.14 -7.13
N GLN A 210 12.10 -2.38 -8.15
CA GLN A 210 12.03 -3.60 -8.97
C GLN A 210 12.28 -4.88 -8.17
N ASN A 211 13.06 -4.81 -7.09
CA ASN A 211 13.39 -5.95 -6.25
C ASN A 211 12.17 -6.44 -5.42
N VAL A 212 11.18 -5.59 -5.25
CA VAL A 212 9.94 -5.86 -4.50
C VAL A 212 8.68 -5.61 -5.36
N LYS A 213 8.82 -5.72 -6.69
CA LYS A 213 7.76 -5.42 -7.67
C LYS A 213 6.46 -6.20 -7.40
N GLU A 214 6.56 -7.47 -7.06
CA GLU A 214 5.40 -8.35 -6.87
C GLU A 214 4.56 -7.94 -5.67
N VAL A 215 5.19 -7.47 -4.59
CA VAL A 215 4.50 -7.03 -3.38
C VAL A 215 4.00 -5.59 -3.45
N ARG A 216 4.42 -4.81 -4.46
CA ARG A 216 4.04 -3.42 -4.72
C ARG A 216 4.04 -2.54 -3.46
N GLN A 217 5.21 -2.15 -3.03
CA GLN A 217 5.36 -1.16 -1.95
C GLN A 217 5.16 0.28 -2.48
N LEU A 218 4.85 1.22 -1.60
CA LEU A 218 4.83 2.66 -1.92
C LEU A 218 6.27 3.19 -1.99
N THR A 219 6.49 4.24 -2.78
CA THR A 219 7.74 5.00 -2.75
C THR A 219 7.73 6.05 -1.62
N PRO A 220 8.90 6.58 -1.20
CA PRO A 220 8.95 7.73 -0.29
C PRO A 220 8.12 8.92 -0.78
N TYR A 221 8.14 9.21 -2.08
CA TYR A 221 7.30 10.26 -2.68
C TYR A 221 5.80 9.96 -2.54
N GLU A 222 5.37 8.74 -2.85
CA GLU A 222 3.95 8.38 -2.73
C GLU A 222 3.47 8.49 -1.30
N VAL A 223 4.23 8.00 -0.32
CA VAL A 223 3.81 8.02 1.08
C VAL A 223 3.81 9.42 1.68
N ASN A 224 4.81 10.25 1.38
CA ASN A 224 4.95 11.57 2.02
C ASN A 224 4.23 12.67 1.23
N GLU A 225 4.43 12.73 -0.10
CA GLU A 225 3.92 13.82 -0.93
C GLU A 225 2.56 13.53 -1.53
N LEU A 226 2.33 12.32 -2.06
CA LEU A 226 1.09 12.01 -2.73
C LEU A 226 -0.05 11.76 -1.72
N TYR A 227 0.15 10.85 -0.79
CA TYR A 227 -0.89 10.46 0.17
C TYR A 227 -0.81 11.18 1.50
N ARG A 228 0.31 11.85 1.82
CA ARG A 228 0.54 12.53 3.11
C ARG A 228 0.26 11.61 4.29
N PHE A 229 0.80 10.43 4.23
CA PHE A 229 0.55 9.33 5.17
C PHE A 229 0.59 9.76 6.65
N LYS A 230 1.57 10.59 7.02
CA LYS A 230 1.74 11.07 8.40
C LYS A 230 0.56 11.93 8.90
N SER A 231 -0.26 12.47 7.99
CA SER A 231 -1.45 13.28 8.33
C SER A 231 -2.77 12.50 8.28
N ILE A 232 -2.75 11.26 7.77
CA ILE A 232 -3.97 10.43 7.72
C ILE A 232 -4.36 10.00 9.13
N SER A 233 -5.61 10.28 9.48
CA SER A 233 -6.24 9.89 10.75
C SER A 233 -7.61 9.26 10.50
N GLU A 234 -8.24 8.75 11.54
CA GLU A 234 -9.62 8.22 11.44
C GLU A 234 -10.66 9.29 11.03
N ASN A 235 -10.32 10.58 11.16
CA ASN A 235 -11.17 11.69 10.76
C ASN A 235 -10.96 12.13 9.31
N THR A 236 -9.89 11.68 8.66
CA THR A 236 -9.58 12.02 7.26
C THR A 236 -10.69 11.51 6.35
N LYS A 237 -11.23 12.38 5.50
CA LYS A 237 -12.26 12.02 4.52
C LYS A 237 -11.65 11.16 3.42
N LEU A 238 -12.27 10.02 3.15
CA LEU A 238 -11.77 9.07 2.17
C LEU A 238 -12.57 9.15 0.86
N PHE A 239 -11.83 9.16 -0.25
CA PHE A 239 -12.36 9.11 -1.61
C PHE A 239 -11.57 8.12 -2.44
N GLY A 240 -12.16 7.59 -3.51
CA GLY A 240 -11.50 6.58 -4.32
C GLY A 240 -11.72 6.68 -5.81
N LEU A 241 -10.88 5.95 -6.56
CA LEU A 241 -11.09 5.65 -7.97
C LEU A 241 -11.43 4.17 -8.12
N LEU A 242 -12.66 3.86 -8.46
CA LEU A 242 -13.11 2.51 -8.78
C LEU A 242 -12.85 2.19 -10.24
N GLY A 243 -12.11 1.11 -10.50
CA GLY A 243 -11.83 0.61 -11.84
C GLY A 243 -11.05 -0.70 -11.86
N TRP A 244 -10.98 -1.34 -13.05
CA TRP A 244 -10.26 -2.60 -13.26
C TRP A 244 -9.90 -2.83 -14.74
N PRO A 245 -8.65 -3.21 -15.06
CA PRO A 245 -7.47 -2.98 -14.23
C PRO A 245 -7.09 -1.50 -14.21
N LEU A 246 -6.67 -0.99 -13.06
CA LEU A 246 -6.12 0.37 -12.95
C LEU A 246 -4.60 0.31 -13.08
N VAL A 247 -4.08 0.22 -14.31
CA VAL A 247 -2.64 0.07 -14.56
C VAL A 247 -1.91 1.38 -14.27
N LYS A 248 -2.38 2.49 -14.84
CA LYS A 248 -1.83 3.83 -14.63
C LYS A 248 -2.97 4.85 -14.55
N THR A 249 -2.87 5.77 -13.58
CA THR A 249 -3.84 6.86 -13.42
C THR A 249 -3.20 8.03 -12.70
N ASP A 250 -3.50 9.24 -13.16
CA ASP A 250 -3.06 10.50 -12.54
C ASP A 250 -4.12 11.05 -11.55
N SER A 251 -5.28 10.40 -11.44
CA SER A 251 -6.36 10.86 -10.55
C SER A 251 -5.93 11.06 -9.10
N PRO A 252 -5.16 10.15 -8.45
CA PRO A 252 -4.67 10.38 -7.09
C PRO A 252 -3.80 11.64 -6.99
N VAL A 253 -2.98 11.94 -8.01
CA VAL A 253 -2.15 13.15 -8.05
C VAL A 253 -3.04 14.38 -8.09
N ILE A 254 -3.98 14.45 -9.04
CA ILE A 254 -4.87 15.59 -9.23
C ILE A 254 -5.68 15.87 -7.97
N HIS A 255 -6.32 14.85 -7.40
CA HIS A 255 -7.21 15.01 -6.26
C HIS A 255 -6.45 15.33 -4.97
N ASN A 256 -5.40 14.59 -4.63
CA ASN A 256 -4.67 14.81 -3.38
C ASN A 256 -3.95 16.15 -3.35
N PHE A 257 -3.36 16.60 -4.47
CA PHE A 257 -2.79 17.95 -4.55
C PHE A 257 -3.88 19.02 -4.53
N GLY A 258 -5.04 18.78 -5.14
CA GLY A 258 -6.21 19.66 -5.04
C GLY A 258 -6.68 19.80 -3.58
N TYR A 259 -6.85 18.69 -2.87
CA TYR A 259 -7.23 18.70 -1.45
C TYR A 259 -6.24 19.50 -0.60
N ARG A 260 -4.94 19.30 -0.82
CA ARG A 260 -3.89 20.08 -0.15
C ARG A 260 -4.04 21.57 -0.42
N LYS A 261 -4.23 21.96 -1.69
CA LYS A 261 -4.36 23.36 -2.09
C LYS A 261 -5.54 24.06 -1.41
N PHE A 262 -6.63 23.31 -1.18
CA PHE A 262 -7.85 23.85 -0.53
C PHE A 262 -7.91 23.58 0.98
N GLY A 263 -6.84 23.07 1.58
CA GLY A 263 -6.79 22.82 3.03
C GLY A 263 -7.74 21.72 3.50
N MET A 264 -8.13 20.80 2.61
CA MET A 264 -9.04 19.70 2.95
C MET A 264 -8.27 18.54 3.59
N ASP A 265 -8.74 18.05 4.74
CA ASP A 265 -8.28 16.78 5.31
C ASP A 265 -8.99 15.62 4.57
N ALA A 266 -8.37 15.18 3.49
CA ALA A 266 -8.93 14.16 2.62
C ALA A 266 -7.81 13.37 1.92
N CYS A 267 -8.11 12.08 1.62
CA CYS A 267 -7.24 11.18 0.89
C CYS A 267 -8.00 10.49 -0.25
N TYR A 268 -7.43 10.53 -1.44
CA TYR A 268 -7.94 9.88 -2.63
C TYR A 268 -6.97 8.79 -3.09
N PHE A 269 -7.48 7.57 -3.28
CA PHE A 269 -6.65 6.40 -3.61
C PHE A 269 -7.35 5.44 -4.58
N PRO A 270 -6.60 4.57 -5.29
CA PRO A 270 -7.18 3.59 -6.21
C PRO A 270 -7.87 2.44 -5.46
N ILE A 271 -9.05 2.06 -5.93
CA ILE A 271 -9.84 0.90 -5.48
C ILE A 271 -9.95 -0.05 -6.66
N ARG A 272 -9.08 -1.05 -6.69
CA ARG A 272 -8.97 -2.02 -7.79
C ARG A 272 -9.81 -3.24 -7.51
N THR A 273 -10.86 -3.44 -8.28
CA THR A 273 -11.68 -4.66 -8.22
C THR A 273 -12.50 -4.82 -9.49
N PRO A 274 -12.70 -6.04 -10.01
CA PRO A 274 -13.66 -6.32 -11.08
C PRO A 274 -15.12 -6.35 -10.60
N ILE A 275 -15.37 -6.25 -9.28
CA ILE A 275 -16.68 -6.45 -8.66
C ILE A 275 -17.13 -5.16 -7.98
N VAL A 276 -18.18 -4.52 -8.51
CA VAL A 276 -18.72 -3.24 -7.99
C VAL A 276 -19.25 -3.40 -6.55
N SER A 277 -19.95 -4.50 -6.24
CA SER A 277 -20.48 -4.73 -4.88
C SER A 277 -19.39 -4.79 -3.83
N ASP A 278 -18.21 -5.35 -4.14
CA ASP A 278 -17.07 -5.38 -3.23
C ASP A 278 -16.54 -3.97 -2.95
N ALA A 279 -16.49 -3.13 -4.01
CA ALA A 279 -16.07 -1.74 -3.84
C ALA A 279 -17.03 -0.94 -2.96
N LEU A 280 -18.33 -1.17 -3.11
CA LEU A 280 -19.35 -0.50 -2.29
C LEU A 280 -19.30 -0.99 -0.84
N HIS A 281 -19.13 -2.29 -0.62
CA HIS A 281 -18.95 -2.85 0.73
C HIS A 281 -17.69 -2.30 1.41
N PHE A 282 -16.58 -2.26 0.68
CA PHE A 282 -15.33 -1.64 1.15
C PHE A 282 -15.53 -0.16 1.49
N ALA A 283 -16.24 0.58 0.62
CA ALA A 283 -16.54 1.97 0.82
C ALA A 283 -17.46 2.20 2.05
N ASP A 284 -18.43 1.34 2.25
CA ASP A 284 -19.33 1.39 3.40
C ASP A 284 -18.56 1.15 4.71
N TYR A 285 -17.67 0.16 4.72
CA TYR A 285 -16.88 -0.15 5.91
C TYR A 285 -15.91 0.98 6.29
N LEU A 286 -15.21 1.56 5.33
CA LEU A 286 -14.25 2.65 5.57
C LEU A 286 -14.89 4.04 5.57
N ASN A 287 -16.20 4.12 5.45
CA ASN A 287 -16.96 5.38 5.37
C ASN A 287 -16.48 6.30 4.22
N ILE A 288 -16.16 5.69 3.06
CA ILE A 288 -15.85 6.43 1.84
C ILE A 288 -17.12 7.09 1.33
N THR A 289 -17.08 8.40 1.11
CA THR A 289 -18.28 9.19 0.77
C THR A 289 -18.37 9.57 -0.70
N GLY A 290 -17.38 9.27 -1.51
CA GLY A 290 -17.39 9.52 -2.94
C GLY A 290 -16.31 8.73 -3.69
N MET A 291 -16.64 8.31 -4.90
CA MET A 291 -15.71 7.64 -5.79
C MET A 291 -15.88 8.14 -7.23
N SER A 292 -14.75 8.33 -7.91
CA SER A 292 -14.75 8.33 -9.35
C SER A 292 -14.89 6.89 -9.85
N VAL A 293 -15.61 6.70 -10.96
CA VAL A 293 -15.84 5.39 -11.56
C VAL A 293 -15.31 5.40 -12.99
N THR A 294 -14.44 4.42 -13.29
CA THR A 294 -13.88 4.26 -14.64
C THR A 294 -14.10 2.85 -15.17
N ILE A 295 -13.50 2.53 -16.30
CA ILE A 295 -13.58 1.22 -16.96
C ILE A 295 -13.31 0.09 -15.94
N PRO A 296 -14.10 -1.01 -15.98
CA PRO A 296 -15.26 -1.29 -16.82
C PRO A 296 -16.61 -0.91 -16.17
N HIS A 297 -16.62 -0.15 -15.07
CA HIS A 297 -17.73 -0.06 -14.13
C HIS A 297 -18.73 1.06 -14.39
N LYS A 298 -18.51 1.95 -15.39
CA LYS A 298 -19.38 3.10 -15.63
C LYS A 298 -20.84 2.74 -15.90
N GLU A 299 -21.08 1.57 -16.49
CA GLU A 299 -22.44 1.05 -16.74
C GLU A 299 -22.92 0.13 -15.60
N SER A 300 -22.07 -0.80 -15.17
CA SER A 300 -22.45 -1.79 -14.15
C SER A 300 -22.74 -1.16 -12.78
N VAL A 301 -22.15 -0.01 -12.45
CA VAL A 301 -22.42 0.70 -11.19
C VAL A 301 -23.87 1.22 -11.10
N LEU A 302 -24.55 1.42 -12.25
CA LEU A 302 -25.93 1.93 -12.31
C LEU A 302 -26.91 1.04 -11.53
N TYR A 303 -26.69 -0.26 -11.50
CA TYR A 303 -27.53 -1.24 -10.78
C TYR A 303 -27.50 -1.06 -9.26
N TYR A 304 -26.51 -0.35 -8.74
CA TYR A 304 -26.30 -0.13 -7.31
C TYR A 304 -26.67 1.29 -6.84
N LEU A 305 -27.07 2.16 -7.78
CA LEU A 305 -27.43 3.54 -7.47
C LEU A 305 -28.86 3.65 -6.99
N HIS A 306 -29.06 4.42 -5.95
CA HIS A 306 -30.40 4.76 -5.44
C HIS A 306 -31.02 5.91 -6.22
N GLU A 307 -30.18 6.81 -6.70
CA GLU A 307 -30.58 7.99 -7.47
C GLU A 307 -29.57 8.23 -8.61
N GLN A 308 -30.06 8.70 -9.75
CA GLN A 308 -29.24 8.99 -10.92
C GLN A 308 -29.53 10.42 -11.41
N SER A 309 -28.50 11.18 -11.72
CA SER A 309 -28.68 12.49 -12.32
C SER A 309 -29.27 12.38 -13.74
N PRO A 310 -29.91 13.44 -14.25
CA PRO A 310 -30.45 13.43 -15.63
C PRO A 310 -29.40 13.05 -16.68
N GLU A 311 -28.16 13.45 -16.51
CA GLU A 311 -27.05 13.11 -17.39
C GLU A 311 -26.78 11.60 -17.39
N VAL A 312 -26.74 10.96 -16.21
CA VAL A 312 -26.56 9.51 -16.08
C VAL A 312 -27.69 8.76 -16.77
N VAL A 313 -28.92 9.16 -16.55
CA VAL A 313 -30.11 8.53 -17.19
C VAL A 313 -30.03 8.67 -18.72
N ASN A 314 -29.66 9.85 -19.24
CA ASN A 314 -29.61 10.11 -20.67
C ASN A 314 -28.43 9.41 -21.38
N ILE A 315 -27.29 9.26 -20.69
CA ILE A 315 -26.05 8.71 -21.24
C ILE A 315 -26.00 7.18 -21.05
N GLY A 316 -26.60 6.67 -19.98
CA GLY A 316 -26.48 5.25 -19.58
C GLY A 316 -25.15 4.89 -18.93
N ALA A 317 -24.39 5.88 -18.45
CA ALA A 317 -23.10 5.68 -17.82
C ALA A 317 -22.85 6.68 -16.67
N CYS A 318 -22.19 6.23 -15.61
CA CYS A 318 -21.87 7.00 -14.42
C CYS A 318 -20.34 7.01 -14.19
N ASN A 319 -19.75 8.18 -14.06
CA ASN A 319 -18.31 8.31 -13.77
C ASN A 319 -18.01 8.81 -12.35
N THR A 320 -19.03 9.21 -11.59
CA THR A 320 -18.89 9.76 -10.25
C THR A 320 -20.05 9.31 -9.38
N ILE A 321 -19.77 8.71 -8.22
CA ILE A 321 -20.77 8.34 -7.24
C ILE A 321 -20.49 9.04 -5.90
N VAL A 322 -21.56 9.49 -5.25
CA VAL A 322 -21.48 10.18 -3.95
C VAL A 322 -22.47 9.55 -3.00
N LYS A 323 -22.05 9.30 -1.75
CA LYS A 323 -22.92 8.79 -0.70
C LYS A 323 -23.52 9.93 0.11
N ARG A 324 -24.85 10.02 0.11
CA ARG A 324 -25.61 10.96 0.93
C ARG A 324 -26.75 10.24 1.61
N ASN A 325 -26.91 10.42 2.93
CA ASN A 325 -27.97 9.77 3.72
C ASN A 325 -28.04 8.26 3.48
N ASN A 326 -26.88 7.59 3.47
CA ASN A 326 -26.74 6.17 3.15
C ASN A 326 -27.20 5.73 1.76
N LYS A 327 -27.40 6.66 0.84
CA LYS A 327 -27.76 6.38 -0.55
C LYS A 327 -26.61 6.74 -1.49
N TRP A 328 -26.33 5.87 -2.45
CA TRP A 328 -25.41 6.16 -3.54
C TRP A 328 -26.14 6.89 -4.67
N ILE A 329 -25.64 8.06 -5.04
CA ILE A 329 -26.18 8.93 -6.08
C ILE A 329 -25.14 9.03 -7.20
N GLY A 330 -25.56 8.78 -8.43
CA GLY A 330 -24.67 8.77 -9.61
C GLY A 330 -24.74 10.07 -10.41
N TYR A 331 -23.56 10.49 -10.89
CA TYR A 331 -23.37 11.65 -11.74
C TYR A 331 -22.52 11.30 -12.96
N ASN A 332 -22.66 12.07 -14.04
CA ASN A 332 -21.75 12.00 -15.18
C ASN A 332 -21.19 13.39 -15.47
N THR A 333 -19.90 13.55 -15.23
CA THR A 333 -19.14 14.79 -15.48
C THR A 333 -18.32 14.72 -16.77
N ASP A 334 -18.16 13.53 -17.38
CA ASP A 334 -17.38 13.35 -18.62
C ASP A 334 -17.98 14.13 -19.78
N ALA A 335 -19.30 14.04 -19.95
CA ALA A 335 -20.02 14.74 -21.02
C ALA A 335 -19.89 16.26 -20.92
N TYR A 336 -20.00 16.80 -19.72
CA TYR A 336 -19.81 18.23 -19.48
C TYR A 336 -18.35 18.65 -19.74
N GLY A 337 -17.40 17.89 -19.19
CA GLY A 337 -15.97 18.17 -19.36
C GLY A 337 -15.55 18.14 -20.82
N PHE A 338 -15.98 17.13 -21.58
CA PHE A 338 -15.73 17.05 -23.02
C PHE A 338 -16.34 18.22 -23.77
N LYS A 339 -17.63 18.52 -23.55
CA LYS A 339 -18.32 19.64 -24.18
C LYS A 339 -17.59 20.96 -23.92
N ARG A 340 -17.24 21.21 -22.67
CA ARG A 340 -16.55 22.44 -22.28
C ARG A 340 -15.16 22.57 -22.93
N SER A 341 -14.38 21.50 -22.91
CA SER A 341 -13.06 21.48 -23.55
C SER A 341 -13.16 21.69 -25.06
N LEU A 342 -14.18 21.11 -25.71
CA LEU A 342 -14.42 21.31 -27.14
C LEU A 342 -14.82 22.74 -27.45
N GLU A 343 -15.71 23.35 -26.67
CA GLU A 343 -16.12 24.75 -26.82
C GLU A 343 -14.92 25.69 -26.64
N GLU A 344 -14.06 25.46 -25.68
CA GLU A 344 -12.84 26.26 -25.46
C GLU A 344 -11.82 26.07 -26.58
N PHE A 345 -11.71 24.87 -27.19
CA PHE A 345 -10.80 24.58 -28.28
C PHE A 345 -11.26 25.19 -29.63
N ILE A 346 -12.57 25.12 -29.93
CA ILE A 346 -13.15 25.57 -31.18
C ILE A 346 -13.41 27.09 -31.19
N GLY A 347 -13.46 27.71 -29.98
CA GLY A 347 -13.84 29.11 -29.84
C GLY A 347 -15.29 29.39 -30.25
N ASP A 348 -15.56 30.57 -30.84
CA ASP A 348 -16.91 30.99 -31.23
C ASP A 348 -17.54 30.21 -32.41
N PHE A 349 -16.96 29.10 -32.85
CA PHE A 349 -17.55 28.22 -33.83
C PHE A 349 -18.86 27.63 -33.32
N LYS A 350 -20.00 28.19 -33.77
CA LYS A 350 -21.32 27.62 -33.48
C LYS A 350 -21.41 26.21 -34.03
N ILE A 351 -21.33 25.22 -33.12
CA ILE A 351 -21.57 23.82 -33.45
C ILE A 351 -23.03 23.70 -33.89
N LYS A 352 -23.29 23.69 -35.21
CA LYS A 352 -24.59 23.29 -35.73
C LYS A 352 -24.87 21.86 -35.29
N ARG A 353 -26.01 21.64 -34.61
CA ARG A 353 -26.49 20.34 -34.14
C ARG A 353 -26.37 19.24 -35.20
N LYS A 354 -25.29 18.51 -35.23
CA LYS A 354 -25.24 17.15 -35.79
C LYS A 354 -25.36 16.21 -34.63
N LYS A 355 -26.28 15.25 -34.68
CA LYS A 355 -26.35 14.12 -33.73
C LYS A 355 -25.01 13.37 -33.77
N VAL A 356 -24.14 13.63 -32.85
CA VAL A 356 -23.00 12.77 -32.53
C VAL A 356 -23.47 11.99 -31.28
N SER A 357 -23.59 10.68 -31.41
CA SER A 357 -24.01 9.87 -30.28
C SER A 357 -22.94 9.92 -29.21
N ALA A 358 -23.33 10.11 -27.95
CA ALA A 358 -22.41 10.15 -26.80
C ALA A 358 -21.60 8.86 -26.64
N GLU A 359 -22.10 7.73 -27.17
CA GLU A 359 -21.40 6.43 -27.19
C GLU A 359 -20.08 6.47 -27.98
N VAL A 360 -20.05 7.15 -29.13
CA VAL A 360 -18.84 7.27 -29.97
C VAL A 360 -17.79 8.13 -29.28
N ILE A 361 -18.21 9.17 -28.57
CA ILE A 361 -17.30 10.12 -27.91
C ILE A 361 -16.61 9.51 -26.69
N CYS A 362 -17.35 8.79 -25.84
CA CYS A 362 -16.74 8.15 -24.68
C CYS A 362 -15.89 6.94 -25.02
N ARG A 363 -16.23 6.18 -26.04
CA ARG A 363 -15.55 4.95 -26.42
C ARG A 363 -14.29 5.19 -27.26
N ASP A 364 -14.34 6.06 -28.25
CA ASP A 364 -13.26 6.23 -29.22
C ASP A 364 -12.26 7.32 -28.83
N PHE A 365 -12.67 8.33 -28.06
CA PHE A 365 -11.76 9.40 -27.60
C PHE A 365 -10.78 8.90 -26.54
N PHE A 366 -11.22 8.08 -25.60
CA PHE A 366 -10.31 7.47 -24.60
C PHE A 366 -9.43 6.38 -25.22
N ALA A 367 -9.91 5.60 -26.18
CA ALA A 367 -9.12 4.62 -26.91
C ALA A 367 -8.02 5.28 -27.78
N SER A 368 -8.28 6.43 -28.38
CA SER A 368 -7.29 7.15 -29.17
C SER A 368 -6.27 7.92 -28.35
N PHE A 369 -6.61 8.33 -27.11
CA PHE A 369 -5.66 8.95 -26.18
C PHE A 369 -4.63 7.95 -25.65
N GLU A 370 -5.03 6.70 -25.41
CA GLU A 370 -4.09 5.64 -25.03
C GLU A 370 -3.13 5.25 -26.15
N GLN A 371 -3.57 5.30 -27.42
CA GLN A 371 -2.69 5.00 -28.56
C GLN A 371 -1.77 6.17 -28.94
N GLY A 372 -2.17 7.42 -28.69
CA GLY A 372 -1.38 8.62 -29.01
C GLY A 372 -0.15 8.85 -28.11
N VAL A 373 -0.08 8.24 -26.95
CA VAL A 373 1.04 8.37 -26.00
C VAL A 373 2.21 7.43 -26.34
N HIS A 374 1.98 6.39 -27.17
CA HIS A 374 3.03 5.43 -27.54
C HIS A 374 3.89 5.85 -28.77
N HIS A 375 3.62 7.00 -29.40
CA HIS A 375 4.38 7.46 -30.57
C HIS A 375 5.22 8.72 -30.37
N ARG A 376 5.45 9.16 -29.12
CA ARG A 376 6.45 10.20 -28.82
C ARG A 376 7.33 9.77 -27.64
N GLN A 377 8.25 8.90 -27.93
CA GLN A 377 9.53 8.75 -27.23
C GLN A 377 10.62 8.76 -28.29
#